data_5157b6765dda1aa7edf08b2863ad5043
#
_entry.id   5157b6765dda1aa7edf08b2863ad5043
#
_cell.length_a   1.000
_cell.length_b   1.000
_cell.length_c   1.000
_cell.angle_alpha   90.00
_cell.angle_beta   90.00
_cell.angle_gamma   90.00
#
_symmetry.space_group_name_H-M   'P 1'
#
loop_
_entity.id
_entity.type
_entity.pdbx_description
1 polymer ?
#
loop_
_entity_poly.entity_id
_entity_poly.type
_entity_poly.pdbx_seq_one_letter_code
_entity_poly.pdbx_strand_id
1 'polypeptide(L)'
;INQLYLVTERLADGADGWDWGGRVDLLFGTDYLFTTARGLDAYRFQETGTENIASWDFSKDYGLSMPQLYADFTRGDLNLRCGHFYSILGYEEVPAVGNFFYTHSFAMQFSPFTFTGFLGSWQPDDQLTIYAGIHNGWNNFSDAMRTTGPWAVQNRDYPGSGSTTGFLGGMDFTSSD
;
A
#
# COMPACT_ATOMS: atom_id res chain seq x y z
N ILE A 1 14.34 1.40 -17.39
CA ILE A 1 12.87 1.18 -17.21
C ILE A 1 12.52 1.69 -15.83
N ASN A 2 11.60 2.67 -15.75
CA ASN A 2 11.15 3.18 -14.45
C ASN A 2 10.16 2.21 -13.81
N GLN A 3 9.21 1.74 -14.60
CA GLN A 3 8.15 0.84 -14.12
C GLN A 3 7.85 -0.23 -15.17
N LEU A 4 7.94 -1.49 -14.78
CA LEU A 4 7.29 -2.62 -15.41
C LEU A 4 6.28 -3.15 -14.39
N TYR A 5 5.01 -2.99 -14.70
CA TYR A 5 3.93 -3.25 -13.76
C TYR A 5 3.10 -4.45 -14.22
N LEU A 6 3.00 -5.46 -13.36
CA LEU A 6 2.15 -6.62 -13.57
C LEU A 6 0.99 -6.59 -12.57
N VAL A 7 -0.22 -6.64 -13.07
CA VAL A 7 -1.45 -6.69 -12.27
C VAL A 7 -2.17 -8.01 -12.51
N THR A 8 -2.56 -8.67 -11.44
CA THR A 8 -3.46 -9.82 -11.48
C THR A 8 -4.61 -9.55 -10.54
N GLU A 9 -5.83 -9.52 -11.06
CA GLU A 9 -7.01 -9.12 -10.32
C GLU A 9 -8.21 -10.01 -10.64
N ARG A 10 -8.99 -10.32 -9.61
CA ARG A 10 -10.36 -10.82 -9.71
C ARG A 10 -11.28 -9.81 -9.03
N LEU A 11 -12.19 -9.23 -9.78
CA LEU A 11 -13.22 -8.34 -9.24
C LEU A 11 -14.31 -9.15 -8.54
N ALA A 12 -14.73 -8.72 -7.36
CA ALA A 12 -15.92 -9.24 -6.69
C ALA A 12 -17.15 -8.52 -7.22
N ASP A 13 -18.20 -9.25 -7.56
CA ASP A 13 -19.45 -8.68 -8.04
C ASP A 13 -20.41 -8.29 -6.89
N GLY A 14 -20.64 -9.19 -5.96
CA GLY A 14 -21.49 -8.93 -4.79
C GLY A 14 -22.99 -8.70 -5.06
N ALA A 15 -23.47 -8.73 -6.30
CA ALA A 15 -24.87 -8.44 -6.64
C ALA A 15 -25.86 -9.45 -6.07
N ASP A 16 -25.52 -10.73 -6.10
CA ASP A 16 -26.38 -11.83 -5.62
C ASP A 16 -26.07 -12.29 -4.20
N GLY A 17 -25.27 -11.54 -3.44
CA GLY A 17 -24.85 -11.88 -2.10
C GLY A 17 -23.38 -11.59 -1.84
N TRP A 18 -22.73 -12.33 -0.94
CA TRP A 18 -21.31 -12.19 -0.72
C TRP A 18 -20.52 -12.83 -1.87
N ASP A 19 -19.66 -12.03 -2.50
CA ASP A 19 -18.63 -12.52 -3.41
C ASP A 19 -17.26 -12.08 -2.91
N TRP A 20 -16.21 -12.76 -3.38
CA TRP A 20 -14.83 -12.43 -3.03
C TRP A 20 -14.03 -12.06 -4.27
N GLY A 21 -13.09 -11.18 -4.11
CA GLY A 21 -12.13 -10.78 -5.11
C GLY A 21 -10.74 -10.67 -4.52
N GLY A 22 -9.83 -10.11 -5.26
CA GLY A 22 -8.50 -9.83 -4.77
C GLY A 22 -7.57 -9.37 -5.88
N ARG A 23 -6.43 -8.82 -5.47
CA ARG A 23 -5.45 -8.27 -6.39
C ARG A 23 -4.05 -8.52 -5.89
N VAL A 24 -3.16 -8.81 -6.83
CA VAL A 24 -1.71 -8.88 -6.66
C VAL A 24 -1.06 -8.00 -7.70
N ASP A 25 -0.24 -7.07 -7.25
CA ASP A 25 0.56 -6.20 -8.11
C ASP A 25 2.04 -6.47 -7.88
N LEU A 26 2.80 -6.53 -8.96
CA LEU A 26 4.25 -6.57 -8.94
C LEU A 26 4.80 -5.40 -9.75
N LEU A 27 5.73 -4.66 -9.18
CA LEU A 27 6.41 -3.54 -9.82
C LEU A 27 7.91 -3.80 -9.87
N PHE A 28 8.46 -3.85 -11.09
CA PHE A 28 9.90 -3.93 -11.34
C PHE A 28 10.38 -2.64 -12.01
N GLY A 29 11.47 -2.07 -11.53
CA GLY A 29 12.06 -0.88 -12.12
C GLY A 29 12.78 -0.02 -11.09
N THR A 30 13.09 1.24 -11.44
CA THR A 30 13.72 2.19 -10.52
C THR A 30 12.74 2.69 -9.46
N ASP A 31 11.45 2.70 -9.77
CA ASP A 31 10.41 3.27 -8.91
C ASP A 31 9.92 2.28 -7.82
N TYR A 32 10.47 1.05 -7.80
CA TYR A 32 10.16 0.07 -6.76
C TYR A 32 10.39 0.63 -5.34
N LEU A 33 11.37 1.52 -5.19
CA LEU A 33 11.73 2.13 -3.91
C LEU A 33 10.59 2.89 -3.23
N PHE A 34 9.67 3.46 -4.03
CA PHE A 34 8.52 4.20 -3.50
C PHE A 34 7.47 3.28 -2.88
N THR A 35 7.42 2.03 -3.30
CA THR A 35 6.34 1.08 -2.93
C THR A 35 6.80 -0.05 -2.03
N THR A 36 8.06 -0.05 -1.64
CA THR A 36 8.58 -1.07 -0.72
C THR A 36 7.96 -0.97 0.65
N ALA A 37 7.58 -2.10 1.22
CA ALA A 37 6.99 -2.22 2.54
C ALA A 37 7.87 -3.04 3.48
N ARG A 38 8.01 -2.59 4.72
CA ARG A 38 8.79 -3.30 5.74
C ARG A 38 8.18 -4.65 6.06
N GLY A 39 9.05 -5.65 6.15
CA GLY A 39 8.64 -7.02 6.44
C GLY A 39 8.07 -7.77 5.26
N LEU A 40 8.12 -7.18 4.06
CA LEU A 40 7.76 -7.83 2.80
C LEU A 40 8.95 -7.80 1.84
N ASP A 41 9.13 -6.72 1.12
CA ASP A 41 10.14 -6.51 0.07
C ASP A 41 11.24 -5.54 0.49
N ALA A 42 11.08 -4.82 1.58
CA ALA A 42 12.13 -4.04 2.22
C ALA A 42 12.65 -4.74 3.48
N TYR A 43 13.91 -5.18 3.46
CA TYR A 43 14.62 -5.58 4.66
C TYR A 43 15.44 -4.42 5.19
N ARG A 44 15.36 -4.24 6.49
CA ARG A 44 16.32 -3.42 7.21
C ARG A 44 17.39 -4.27 7.81
N PHE A 45 18.63 -3.78 7.64
CA PHE A 45 19.87 -4.12 8.34
C PHE A 45 20.67 -5.28 7.83
N GLN A 46 21.77 -4.90 7.24
CA GLN A 46 23.02 -5.61 7.41
C GLN A 46 23.74 -5.08 8.67
N GLU A 47 24.35 -5.97 9.46
CA GLU A 47 25.12 -5.66 10.68
C GLU A 47 26.30 -4.68 10.47
N THR A 48 26.56 -4.24 9.26
CA THR A 48 27.70 -3.41 8.85
C THR A 48 27.37 -1.94 8.71
N GLY A 49 26.17 -1.48 9.12
CA GLY A 49 25.80 -0.06 9.11
C GLY A 49 25.62 0.56 7.73
N THR A 50 25.55 -0.24 6.68
CA THR A 50 25.20 0.20 5.33
C THR A 50 23.71 0.04 5.06
N GLU A 51 23.16 1.08 4.47
CA GLU A 51 21.76 1.39 4.29
C GLU A 51 20.95 0.33 3.55
N ASN A 52 19.70 0.23 3.93
CA ASN A 52 18.53 -0.31 3.25
C ASN A 52 18.80 -1.06 1.94
N ILE A 53 18.89 -2.36 2.02
CA ILE A 53 18.79 -3.22 0.84
C ILE A 53 17.38 -3.74 0.84
N ALA A 54 16.62 -3.42 -0.21
CA ALA A 54 15.39 -4.12 -0.48
C ALA A 54 15.72 -5.59 -0.70
N SER A 55 14.93 -6.49 -0.13
CA SER A 55 15.22 -7.93 -0.21
C SER A 55 15.14 -8.46 -1.64
N TRP A 56 14.51 -7.70 -2.51
CA TRP A 56 14.30 -8.05 -3.92
C TRP A 56 15.05 -7.13 -4.89
N ASP A 57 16.22 -6.64 -4.46
CA ASP A 57 17.12 -5.88 -5.31
C ASP A 57 17.80 -6.79 -6.36
N PHE A 58 17.74 -6.38 -7.61
CA PHE A 58 18.45 -7.03 -8.70
C PHE A 58 19.75 -6.29 -9.02
N SER A 59 19.83 -5.01 -8.70
CA SER A 59 21.02 -4.18 -8.86
C SER A 59 20.88 -2.92 -8.00
N LYS A 60 21.88 -2.06 -8.02
CA LYS A 60 21.87 -0.78 -7.29
C LYS A 60 20.65 0.10 -7.60
N ASP A 61 20.14 0.03 -8.82
CA ASP A 61 19.11 0.94 -9.33
C ASP A 61 17.79 0.24 -9.69
N TYR A 62 17.74 -1.10 -9.63
CA TYR A 62 16.58 -1.89 -10.05
C TYR A 62 16.21 -2.92 -9.00
N GLY A 63 14.95 -2.95 -8.65
CA GLY A 63 14.39 -3.94 -7.74
C GLY A 63 12.97 -4.32 -8.09
N LEU A 64 12.43 -5.24 -7.32
CA LEU A 64 11.05 -5.69 -7.37
C LEU A 64 10.34 -5.30 -6.07
N SER A 65 9.11 -4.84 -6.18
CA SER A 65 8.21 -4.66 -5.04
C SER A 65 6.85 -5.27 -5.30
N MET A 66 6.11 -5.53 -4.23
CA MET A 66 4.73 -6.02 -4.28
C MET A 66 3.81 -5.01 -3.57
N PRO A 67 3.44 -3.91 -4.24
CA PRO A 67 2.70 -2.82 -3.62
C PRO A 67 1.28 -3.17 -3.25
N GLN A 68 0.70 -4.21 -3.85
CA GLN A 68 -0.64 -4.66 -3.52
C GLN A 68 -0.72 -6.18 -3.43
N LEU A 69 -1.28 -6.65 -2.32
CA LEU A 69 -1.65 -8.03 -2.06
C LEU A 69 -2.85 -8.03 -1.12
N TYR A 70 -4.06 -8.10 -1.64
CA TYR A 70 -5.26 -8.04 -0.83
C TYR A 70 -6.38 -8.94 -1.35
N ALA A 71 -7.32 -9.23 -0.46
CA ALA A 71 -8.60 -9.83 -0.77
C ALA A 71 -9.72 -8.82 -0.50
N ASP A 72 -10.71 -8.82 -1.38
CA ASP A 72 -11.95 -8.06 -1.26
C ASP A 72 -13.14 -8.99 -1.02
N PHE A 73 -14.03 -8.59 -0.13
CA PHE A 73 -15.30 -9.24 0.14
C PHE A 73 -16.40 -8.22 -0.08
N THR A 74 -17.24 -8.44 -1.08
CA THR A 74 -18.25 -7.48 -1.53
C THR A 74 -19.65 -8.04 -1.37
N ARG A 75 -20.57 -7.18 -0.94
CA ARG A 75 -22.00 -7.47 -0.92
C ARG A 75 -22.80 -6.18 -1.15
N GLY A 76 -23.46 -6.08 -2.30
CA GLY A 76 -24.14 -4.85 -2.70
C GLY A 76 -23.17 -3.67 -2.66
N ASP A 77 -23.52 -2.64 -1.95
CA ASP A 77 -22.76 -1.38 -1.83
C ASP A 77 -21.62 -1.42 -0.82
N LEU A 78 -21.43 -2.54 -0.13
CA LEU A 78 -20.37 -2.72 0.88
C LEU A 78 -19.21 -3.55 0.32
N ASN A 79 -17.99 -3.02 0.42
CA ASN A 79 -16.76 -3.76 0.16
C ASN A 79 -15.89 -3.76 1.42
N LEU A 80 -15.32 -4.90 1.74
CA LEU A 80 -14.37 -5.10 2.83
C LEU A 80 -13.06 -5.62 2.26
N ARG A 81 -12.01 -4.77 2.26
CA ARG A 81 -10.66 -5.11 1.83
C ARG A 81 -9.81 -5.54 3.01
N CYS A 82 -9.04 -6.60 2.82
CA CYS A 82 -8.09 -7.11 3.80
C CYS A 82 -6.75 -7.41 3.12
N GLY A 83 -5.66 -6.85 3.63
CA GLY A 83 -4.32 -7.12 3.11
C GLY A 83 -3.45 -5.88 3.01
N HIS A 84 -2.57 -5.88 2.01
CA HIS A 84 -1.66 -4.80 1.67
C HIS A 84 -2.16 -4.08 0.42
N PHE A 85 -2.38 -2.78 0.53
CA PHE A 85 -3.01 -2.00 -0.54
C PHE A 85 -2.47 -0.57 -0.58
N TYR A 86 -2.62 0.08 -1.74
CA TYR A 86 -2.26 1.49 -1.88
C TYR A 86 -3.08 2.37 -0.94
N SER A 87 -2.43 3.42 -0.48
CA SER A 87 -3.07 4.47 0.31
C SER A 87 -4.26 5.08 -0.43
N ILE A 88 -5.33 5.35 0.30
CA ILE A 88 -6.46 6.17 -0.17
C ILE A 88 -6.19 7.67 0.03
N LEU A 89 -5.02 8.03 0.57
CA LEU A 89 -4.64 9.41 0.86
C LEU A 89 -3.80 9.97 -0.30
N GLY A 90 -4.17 11.15 -0.76
CA GLY A 90 -3.46 11.83 -1.85
C GLY A 90 -4.17 11.67 -3.20
N TYR A 91 -3.76 12.50 -4.14
CA TYR A 91 -4.33 12.53 -5.50
C TYR A 91 -3.51 11.73 -6.51
N GLU A 92 -2.19 11.67 -6.29
CA GLU A 92 -1.28 11.01 -7.22
C GLU A 92 -1.20 9.51 -6.98
N GLU A 93 -1.22 8.77 -8.08
CA GLU A 93 -1.01 7.32 -8.10
C GLU A 93 0.47 6.98 -8.32
N VAL A 94 0.92 5.82 -7.82
CA VAL A 94 2.27 5.31 -8.09
C VAL A 94 2.47 4.99 -9.58
N PRO A 95 1.52 4.33 -10.29
CA PRO A 95 1.61 4.16 -11.73
C PRO A 95 1.50 5.50 -12.44
N ALA A 96 2.56 5.90 -13.15
CA ALA A 96 2.63 7.19 -13.86
C ALA A 96 1.50 7.38 -14.89
N VAL A 97 0.94 6.30 -15.41
CA VAL A 97 -0.16 6.32 -16.40
C VAL A 97 -1.47 6.84 -15.84
N GLY A 98 -1.67 6.78 -14.52
CA GLY A 98 -2.87 7.30 -13.84
C GLY A 98 -2.77 8.78 -13.47
N ASN A 99 -1.59 9.41 -13.62
CA ASN A 99 -1.34 10.78 -13.22
C ASN A 99 -1.44 11.75 -14.40
N PHE A 100 -1.81 13.01 -14.10
CA PHE A 100 -1.82 14.09 -15.09
C PHE A 100 -0.40 14.44 -15.58
N PHE A 101 0.59 14.42 -14.67
CA PHE A 101 2.00 14.58 -15.01
C PHE A 101 2.74 13.26 -14.92
N TYR A 102 3.71 13.05 -15.78
CA TYR A 102 4.58 11.87 -15.74
C TYR A 102 5.46 11.82 -14.47
N THR A 103 5.85 12.97 -13.98
CA THR A 103 6.69 13.11 -12.78
C THR A 103 5.82 13.32 -11.55
N HIS A 104 6.17 12.63 -10.46
CA HIS A 104 5.50 12.80 -9.17
C HIS A 104 5.84 14.13 -8.50
N SER A 105 4.90 14.68 -7.76
CA SER A 105 5.10 15.89 -6.97
C SER A 105 6.00 15.62 -5.76
N PHE A 106 6.57 16.70 -5.23
CA PHE A 106 7.33 16.65 -3.99
C PHE A 106 6.45 16.17 -2.80
N ALA A 107 5.18 16.53 -2.79
CA ALA A 107 4.23 16.13 -1.74
C ALA A 107 4.02 14.60 -1.70
N MET A 108 4.02 13.92 -2.85
CA MET A 108 3.88 12.48 -2.91
C MET A 108 4.99 11.76 -2.15
N GLN A 109 6.22 12.26 -2.16
CA GLN A 109 7.35 11.63 -1.49
C GLN A 109 7.21 11.58 0.05
N PHE A 110 6.37 12.44 0.61
CA PHE A 110 6.08 12.50 2.05
C PHE A 110 4.74 11.85 2.41
N SER A 111 4.04 11.31 1.44
CA SER A 111 2.76 10.60 1.66
C SER A 111 2.99 9.12 1.92
N PRO A 112 2.12 8.46 2.69
CA PRO A 112 2.14 7.00 2.78
C PRO A 112 1.75 6.40 1.43
N PHE A 113 2.54 5.47 0.91
CA PHE A 113 2.23 4.79 -0.35
C PHE A 113 1.33 3.58 -0.14
N THR A 114 1.59 2.82 0.92
CA THR A 114 0.88 1.58 1.18
C THR A 114 0.48 1.45 2.65
N PHE A 115 -0.61 0.73 2.87
CA PHE A 115 -1.07 0.28 4.18
C PHE A 115 -1.30 -1.21 4.18
N THR A 116 -1.15 -1.83 5.35
CA THR A 116 -1.59 -3.20 5.59
C THR A 116 -2.63 -3.21 6.70
N GLY A 117 -3.78 -3.79 6.43
CA GLY A 117 -4.88 -3.79 7.39
C GLY A 117 -6.21 -4.15 6.79
N PHE A 118 -7.24 -3.50 7.30
CA PHE A 118 -8.62 -3.64 6.86
C PHE A 118 -9.17 -2.29 6.45
N LEU A 119 -9.84 -2.26 5.31
CA LEU A 119 -10.51 -1.09 4.78
C LEU A 119 -11.93 -1.47 4.35
N GLY A 120 -12.92 -0.85 4.96
CA GLY A 120 -14.31 -0.89 4.52
C GLY A 120 -14.59 0.29 3.60
N SER A 121 -15.31 0.07 2.51
CA SER A 121 -15.92 1.10 1.70
C SER A 121 -17.41 0.82 1.53
N TRP A 122 -18.21 1.85 1.71
CA TRP A 122 -19.65 1.81 1.57
C TRP A 122 -20.13 2.90 0.62
N GLN A 123 -20.86 2.50 -0.41
CA GLN A 123 -21.37 3.38 -1.47
C GLN A 123 -22.90 3.39 -1.42
N PRO A 124 -23.53 4.22 -0.54
CA PRO A 124 -24.98 4.27 -0.39
C PRO A 124 -25.71 4.77 -1.63
N ASP A 125 -25.03 5.53 -2.49
CA ASP A 125 -25.52 6.00 -3.79
C ASP A 125 -24.35 6.21 -4.76
N ASP A 126 -24.67 6.47 -6.03
CA ASP A 126 -23.67 6.64 -7.10
C ASP A 126 -22.74 7.86 -6.90
N GLN A 127 -23.05 8.76 -5.98
CA GLN A 127 -22.33 10.00 -5.77
C GLN A 127 -21.42 9.97 -4.54
N LEU A 128 -21.70 9.12 -3.55
CA LEU A 128 -21.01 9.12 -2.27
C LEU A 128 -20.37 7.76 -1.98
N THR A 129 -19.08 7.77 -1.71
CA THR A 129 -18.39 6.61 -1.12
C THR A 129 -17.76 7.00 0.21
N ILE A 130 -17.99 6.21 1.24
CA ILE A 130 -17.45 6.42 2.60
C ILE A 130 -16.44 5.30 2.88
N TYR A 131 -15.27 5.70 3.41
CA TYR A 131 -14.19 4.80 3.77
C TYR A 131 -13.94 4.81 5.27
N ALA A 132 -13.71 3.64 5.84
CA ALA A 132 -13.24 3.48 7.21
C ALA A 132 -12.33 2.27 7.33
N GLY A 133 -11.21 2.40 8.02
CA GLY A 133 -10.24 1.30 8.12
C GLY A 133 -9.28 1.40 9.29
N ILE A 134 -8.56 0.31 9.49
CA ILE A 134 -7.46 0.20 10.46
C ILE A 134 -6.23 -0.37 9.77
N HIS A 135 -5.05 0.09 10.15
CA HIS A 135 -3.79 -0.34 9.56
C HIS A 135 -2.67 -0.42 10.59
N ASN A 136 -1.59 -1.08 10.23
CA ASN A 136 -0.41 -1.31 11.09
C ASN A 136 0.74 -0.31 10.88
N GLY A 137 0.46 0.84 10.25
CA GLY A 137 1.44 1.89 9.96
C GLY A 137 1.73 2.05 8.47
N TRP A 138 2.53 3.07 8.14
CA TRP A 138 2.90 3.44 6.76
C TRP A 138 3.95 2.50 6.19
N ASN A 139 3.78 2.07 4.95
CA ASN A 139 4.75 1.25 4.21
C ASN A 139 5.26 0.09 5.07
N ASN A 140 4.34 -0.56 5.77
CA ASN A 140 4.61 -1.63 6.70
C ASN A 140 3.70 -2.82 6.40
N PHE A 141 4.28 -3.95 6.05
CA PHE A 141 3.54 -5.19 5.81
C PHE A 141 3.40 -6.01 7.08
N SER A 142 4.51 -6.14 7.82
CA SER A 142 4.55 -6.97 9.02
C SER A 142 5.53 -6.40 10.04
N ASP A 143 5.06 -6.28 11.28
CA ASP A 143 5.88 -5.89 12.43
C ASP A 143 6.68 -7.04 13.04
N ALA A 144 6.56 -8.25 12.53
CA ALA A 144 7.12 -9.46 13.14
C ALA A 144 8.65 -9.39 13.33
N MET A 145 9.35 -8.52 12.61
CA MET A 145 10.80 -8.32 12.77
C MET A 145 11.19 -7.30 13.82
N ARG A 146 10.24 -6.64 14.48
CA ARG A 146 10.54 -5.60 15.49
C ARG A 146 10.63 -6.08 16.91
N THR A 147 10.02 -7.20 17.23
CA THR A 147 9.83 -7.63 18.62
C THR A 147 10.92 -8.54 19.17
N THR A 148 11.80 -9.06 18.34
CA THR A 148 12.80 -10.05 18.74
C THR A 148 14.18 -9.71 18.20
N GLY A 149 14.99 -9.01 19.01
CA GLY A 149 16.39 -8.81 18.73
C GLY A 149 16.93 -7.42 19.11
N PRO A 150 18.25 -7.22 19.09
CA PRO A 150 18.91 -5.94 19.37
C PRO A 150 18.48 -4.79 18.43
N TRP A 151 17.81 -5.09 17.35
CA TRP A 151 17.28 -4.18 16.34
C TRP A 151 16.06 -3.36 16.79
N ALA A 152 15.33 -3.82 17.79
CA ALA A 152 14.16 -3.12 18.32
C ALA A 152 14.48 -1.73 18.88
N VAL A 153 15.72 -1.49 19.26
CA VAL A 153 16.18 -0.24 19.88
C VAL A 153 16.58 0.82 18.84
N GLN A 154 17.07 0.41 17.68
CA GLN A 154 17.56 1.34 16.63
C GLN A 154 16.46 1.95 15.78
N ASN A 155 15.26 1.39 15.83
CA ASN A 155 14.13 1.90 15.06
C ASN A 155 13.38 3.10 15.68
N ARG A 156 13.86 3.62 16.83
CA ARG A 156 13.26 4.78 17.49
C ARG A 156 13.40 6.09 16.71
N ASP A 157 14.38 6.17 15.81
CA ASP A 157 14.75 7.43 15.17
C ASP A 157 14.06 7.68 13.82
N TYR A 158 13.18 6.75 13.39
CA TYR A 158 12.39 6.96 12.18
C TYR A 158 10.95 7.30 12.54
N PRO A 159 10.51 8.52 12.27
CA PRO A 159 9.10 8.89 12.37
C PRO A 159 8.26 7.95 11.48
N GLY A 160 7.30 7.25 12.06
CA GLY A 160 6.45 6.28 11.34
C GLY A 160 6.92 4.83 11.38
N SER A 161 8.03 4.52 12.09
CA SER A 161 8.51 3.14 12.25
C SER A 161 7.90 2.39 13.45
N GLY A 162 6.86 2.93 14.07
CA GLY A 162 6.10 2.29 15.13
C GLY A 162 5.08 1.29 14.59
N SER A 163 4.95 0.12 15.26
CA SER A 163 3.74 -0.67 15.15
C SER A 163 2.64 0.07 15.89
N THR A 164 2.11 1.08 15.26
CA THR A 164 0.97 1.82 15.78
C THR A 164 -0.22 1.45 14.93
N THR A 165 -1.21 0.84 15.53
CA THR A 165 -2.51 0.75 14.91
C THR A 165 -2.97 2.16 14.58
N GLY A 166 -3.14 2.44 13.29
CA GLY A 166 -3.69 3.68 12.79
C GLY A 166 -5.10 3.47 12.27
N PHE A 167 -5.80 4.58 12.09
CA PHE A 167 -7.13 4.60 11.52
C PHE A 167 -7.10 5.34 10.19
N LEU A 168 -7.85 4.83 9.22
CA LEU A 168 -8.13 5.48 7.94
C LEU A 168 -9.59 5.91 7.92
N GLY A 169 -9.86 7.05 7.34
CA GLY A 169 -11.22 7.49 7.10
C GLY A 169 -11.24 8.51 5.97
N GLY A 170 -12.30 8.48 5.18
CA GLY A 170 -12.47 9.40 4.06
C GLY A 170 -13.85 9.31 3.45
N MET A 171 -14.13 10.24 2.55
CA MET A 171 -15.31 10.22 1.70
C MET A 171 -14.96 10.80 0.33
N ASP A 172 -15.51 10.18 -0.71
CA ASP A 172 -15.48 10.70 -2.07
C ASP A 172 -16.88 11.12 -2.45
N PHE A 173 -16.99 12.30 -3.02
CA PHE A 173 -18.24 12.82 -3.56
C PHE A 173 -18.06 13.16 -5.03
N THR A 174 -18.86 12.54 -5.89
CA THR A 174 -18.89 12.80 -7.34
C THR A 174 -20.17 13.55 -7.68
N SER A 175 -20.03 14.78 -8.18
CA SER A 175 -21.18 15.52 -8.70
C SER A 175 -21.70 14.90 -9.99
N SER A 176 -22.99 14.64 -10.08
CA SER A 176 -23.65 14.35 -11.35
C SER A 176 -23.92 15.67 -12.06
N ASP A 177 -23.09 16.03 -13.01
CA ASP A 177 -23.42 17.07 -14.00
C ASP A 177 -24.24 16.49 -15.14
#